data_3741b1df56e5a1b3e957f217fd1f96a4
#
_entry.id   3741b1df56e5a1b3e957f217fd1f96a4
#
_cell.length_a   1.000
_cell.length_b   1.000
_cell.length_c   1.000
_cell.angle_alpha   90.00
_cell.angle_beta   90.00
_cell.angle_gamma   90.00
#
_symmetry.space_group_name_H-M   'P 1'
#
loop_
_entity.id
_entity.type
_entity.pdbx_description
1 polymer ?
#
loop_
_entity_poly.entity_id
_entity_poly.type
_entity_poly.pdbx_seq_one_letter_code
_entity_poly.pdbx_strand_id
1 'polypeptide(L)'
;MKALKNLSLILLLVLTFTGCHDKSSKLADFNRAVYTPEYASGFDIKGADGKKSVLVTVTNPWQGADSITTYLFIARDGESVPEDFTGQVLGKDAERIICMSSTHIAMLDAIDEDRCVVGVSGIDYISNPDIQARRDSVGDVGYEGNINYELLLSLDPDLVLLYGVNGASSMEGKLKELNIPFMYVGDYLEESPLGKAEWLVALAEVTGKRTEGEKVFADIPVRYNALKKRVTDAAIDAPSVMLNTPYGDNWFMPSTESYVARLIKDAGGDYIYKKNTGNASAPIDLEEAYLLASQVDMWLHVGMANTLDELRAACPKFTDTRCFRNGYVYNNNARTNAAGGNDYYEAAVVNPDLVLRDLVKIFHPELVAEDFVYYKQLK
;
A
#
# COMPACT_ATOMS: atom_id res chain seq x y z
N MET A 1 69.16 -11.46 65.10
CA MET A 1 70.00 -10.93 64.02
C MET A 1 69.22 -10.98 62.75
N LYS A 2 69.16 -9.85 62.12
CA LYS A 2 68.63 -9.51 60.75
C LYS A 2 67.26 -10.06 60.39
N ALA A 3 66.25 -9.15 60.59
CA ALA A 3 64.93 -9.21 60.00
C ALA A 3 65.01 -8.80 58.47
N LEU A 4 64.45 -9.64 57.62
CA LEU A 4 64.23 -9.26 56.22
C LEU A 4 62.81 -8.77 56.12
N LYS A 5 62.64 -7.52 55.78
CA LYS A 5 61.33 -6.86 55.43
C LYS A 5 60.93 -7.25 54.03
N ASN A 6 59.87 -8.00 53.89
CA ASN A 6 59.21 -8.25 52.63
C ASN A 6 58.23 -7.05 52.36
N LEU A 7 58.57 -6.24 51.38
CA LEU A 7 57.73 -5.17 50.87
C LEU A 7 56.90 -5.77 49.76
N SER A 8 55.62 -6.08 50.03
CA SER A 8 54.64 -6.55 49.04
C SER A 8 54.09 -5.34 48.30
N LEU A 9 54.49 -5.17 47.05
CA LEU A 9 53.96 -4.14 46.13
C LEU A 9 52.64 -4.59 45.59
N ILE A 10 51.51 -4.10 46.12
CA ILE A 10 50.16 -4.31 45.58
C ILE A 10 50.00 -3.36 44.40
N LEU A 11 50.10 -3.92 43.21
CA LEU A 11 49.79 -3.21 41.94
C LEU A 11 48.28 -3.11 41.82
N LEU A 12 47.72 -1.96 42.14
CA LEU A 12 46.27 -1.68 41.97
C LEU A 12 45.99 -1.44 40.47
N LEU A 13 45.53 -2.48 39.80
CA LEU A 13 45.08 -2.37 38.38
C LEU A 13 43.73 -1.64 38.36
N VAL A 14 43.77 -0.34 38.14
CA VAL A 14 42.55 0.45 37.87
C VAL A 14 42.08 0.14 36.45
N LEU A 15 41.19 -0.81 36.33
CA LEU A 15 40.40 -1.00 35.11
C LEU A 15 39.48 0.22 34.94
N THR A 16 39.93 1.18 34.15
CA THR A 16 39.04 2.22 33.63
C THR A 16 38.07 1.56 32.63
N PHE A 17 36.90 1.17 33.11
CA PHE A 17 35.77 0.96 32.22
C PHE A 17 35.45 2.34 31.56
N THR A 18 36.02 2.56 30.40
CA THR A 18 35.45 3.54 29.48
C THR A 18 34.13 2.97 28.98
N GLY A 19 33.10 3.08 29.79
CA GLY A 19 31.74 2.92 29.29
C GLY A 19 31.59 3.96 28.20
N CYS A 20 31.42 3.53 26.96
CA CYS A 20 30.81 4.38 25.94
C CYS A 20 29.47 4.81 26.51
N HIS A 21 29.42 6.01 27.09
CA HIS A 21 28.17 6.70 27.34
C HIS A 21 27.65 7.03 25.95
N ASP A 22 26.75 6.22 25.41
CA ASP A 22 25.99 6.55 24.22
C ASP A 22 25.30 7.89 24.57
N LYS A 23 25.72 8.97 23.94
CA LYS A 23 25.11 10.27 24.18
C LYS A 23 23.65 10.09 23.77
N SER A 24 22.72 10.29 24.71
CA SER A 24 21.31 10.25 24.43
C SER A 24 21.02 11.10 23.19
N SER A 25 20.46 10.44 22.16
CA SER A 25 20.12 11.12 20.91
C SER A 25 18.83 11.91 21.12
N LYS A 26 18.69 13.01 20.37
CA LYS A 26 17.44 13.77 20.27
C LYS A 26 16.74 13.42 18.96
N LEU A 27 15.44 13.57 18.90
CA LEU A 27 14.68 13.39 17.67
C LEU A 27 15.22 14.29 16.54
N ALA A 28 15.65 15.50 16.85
CA ALA A 28 16.24 16.45 15.88
C ALA A 28 17.53 15.96 15.22
N ASP A 29 18.21 14.95 15.78
CA ASP A 29 19.43 14.37 15.19
C ASP A 29 19.07 13.46 13.99
N PHE A 30 17.83 12.97 13.92
CA PHE A 30 17.30 12.14 12.82
C PHE A 30 16.82 13.03 11.67
N ASN A 31 17.75 13.71 11.02
CA ASN A 31 17.49 14.67 9.95
C ASN A 31 18.18 14.33 8.62
N ARG A 32 19.05 13.31 8.61
CA ARG A 32 19.71 12.84 7.39
C ARG A 32 18.72 11.97 6.59
N ALA A 33 18.43 12.36 5.34
CA ALA A 33 17.62 11.56 4.45
C ALA A 33 18.26 10.17 4.24
N VAL A 34 17.53 9.12 4.55
CA VAL A 34 17.86 7.72 4.27
C VAL A 34 17.15 7.28 3.00
N TYR A 35 15.89 7.64 2.89
CA TYR A 35 15.10 7.48 1.67
C TYR A 35 14.10 8.65 1.56
N THR A 36 14.07 9.27 0.40
CA THR A 36 13.06 10.28 0.04
C THR A 36 12.33 9.76 -1.18
N PRO A 37 11.02 9.48 -1.10
CA PRO A 37 10.26 8.98 -2.23
C PRO A 37 10.30 9.95 -3.42
N GLU A 38 10.31 9.38 -4.63
CA GLU A 38 10.23 10.14 -5.88
C GLU A 38 8.78 10.36 -6.34
N TYR A 39 7.90 9.40 -6.05
CA TYR A 39 6.52 9.37 -6.52
C TYR A 39 5.49 9.42 -5.38
N ALA A 40 5.79 8.80 -4.24
CA ALA A 40 4.93 8.83 -3.07
C ALA A 40 5.08 10.15 -2.32
N SER A 41 3.99 10.59 -1.69
CA SER A 41 3.93 11.82 -0.90
C SER A 41 3.69 11.57 0.59
N GLY A 42 3.27 10.36 0.94
CA GLY A 42 2.77 10.02 2.26
C GLY A 42 3.83 9.57 3.27
N PHE A 43 5.10 9.34 2.87
CA PHE A 43 6.13 8.91 3.82
C PHE A 43 7.51 9.46 3.50
N ASP A 44 8.40 9.43 4.50
CA ASP A 44 9.86 9.58 4.35
C ASP A 44 10.59 8.72 5.39
N ILE A 45 11.90 8.47 5.16
CA ILE A 45 12.75 7.72 6.08
C ILE A 45 14.00 8.54 6.37
N LYS A 46 14.23 8.81 7.65
CA LYS A 46 15.37 9.59 8.12
C LYS A 46 16.24 8.80 9.09
N GLY A 47 17.51 9.11 9.12
CA GLY A 47 18.48 8.57 10.05
C GLY A 47 19.31 9.67 10.69
N ALA A 48 20.17 9.29 11.62
CA ALA A 48 21.18 10.16 12.23
C ALA A 48 22.59 9.70 11.85
N ASP A 49 23.55 10.61 11.88
CA ASP A 49 24.94 10.27 11.54
C ASP A 49 25.53 9.29 12.55
N GLY A 50 26.14 8.22 12.04
CA GLY A 50 26.75 7.17 12.83
C GLY A 50 25.76 6.21 13.52
N LYS A 51 24.43 6.36 13.26
CA LYS A 51 23.38 5.51 13.78
C LYS A 51 22.83 4.57 12.72
N LYS A 52 22.38 3.39 13.17
CA LYS A 52 21.66 2.39 12.34
C LYS A 52 20.15 2.53 12.43
N SER A 53 19.68 3.05 13.57
CA SER A 53 18.26 3.33 13.80
C SER A 53 17.75 4.37 12.82
N VAL A 54 16.48 4.27 12.48
CA VAL A 54 15.81 5.17 11.54
C VAL A 54 14.46 5.63 12.09
N LEU A 55 14.00 6.73 11.54
CA LEU A 55 12.68 7.30 11.77
C LEU A 55 11.88 7.21 10.47
N VAL A 56 10.81 6.43 10.47
CA VAL A 56 9.81 6.44 9.41
C VAL A 56 8.74 7.45 9.78
N THR A 57 8.51 8.41 8.89
CA THR A 57 7.48 9.45 9.03
C THR A 57 6.35 9.14 8.08
N VAL A 58 5.11 9.14 8.54
CA VAL A 58 3.91 9.04 7.70
C VAL A 58 3.11 10.31 7.84
N THR A 59 2.95 11.03 6.75
CA THR A 59 2.17 12.27 6.67
C THR A 59 0.79 11.99 6.08
N ASN A 60 -0.24 12.66 6.61
CA ASN A 60 -1.62 12.51 6.18
C ASN A 60 -2.05 11.02 6.14
N PRO A 61 -1.99 10.29 7.27
CA PRO A 61 -2.12 8.83 7.30
C PRO A 61 -3.53 8.31 6.95
N TRP A 62 -4.54 9.19 6.83
CA TRP A 62 -5.90 8.87 6.35
C TRP A 62 -6.53 10.09 5.69
N GLN A 63 -7.63 9.87 4.98
CA GLN A 63 -8.35 10.93 4.28
C GLN A 63 -8.86 12.02 5.24
N GLY A 64 -8.53 13.28 4.93
CA GLY A 64 -8.87 14.43 5.78
C GLY A 64 -7.90 14.68 6.93
N ALA A 65 -6.74 14.00 6.96
CA ALA A 65 -5.70 14.16 7.98
C ALA A 65 -4.63 15.22 7.60
N ASP A 66 -5.01 16.30 6.94
CA ASP A 66 -4.12 17.25 6.22
C ASP A 66 -2.97 17.87 7.05
N SER A 67 -2.91 17.64 8.35
CA SER A 67 -1.84 18.13 9.22
C SER A 67 -1.41 17.10 10.27
N ILE A 68 -1.82 15.85 10.10
CA ILE A 68 -1.45 14.77 11.01
C ILE A 68 -0.20 14.08 10.48
N THR A 69 0.75 13.85 11.37
CA THR A 69 1.96 13.08 11.10
C THR A 69 2.11 12.01 12.18
N THR A 70 2.37 10.78 11.76
CA THR A 70 2.69 9.68 12.67
C THR A 70 4.13 9.24 12.46
N TYR A 71 4.73 8.68 13.51
CA TYR A 71 6.14 8.34 13.53
C TYR A 71 6.34 6.92 14.02
N LEU A 72 7.20 6.18 13.34
CA LEU A 72 7.73 4.89 13.79
C LEU A 72 9.25 4.99 13.89
N PHE A 73 9.79 4.85 15.09
CA PHE A 73 11.21 4.74 15.32
C PHE A 73 11.61 3.27 15.29
N ILE A 74 12.55 2.88 14.43
CA ILE A 74 13.08 1.53 14.35
C ILE A 74 14.46 1.53 15.02
N ALA A 75 14.54 0.96 16.23
CA ALA A 75 15.78 0.86 16.97
C ALA A 75 16.60 -0.34 16.47
N ARG A 76 17.87 -0.11 16.18
CA ARG A 76 18.80 -1.13 15.69
C ARG A 76 20.08 -1.15 16.52
N ASP A 77 20.76 -2.29 16.55
CA ASP A 77 22.08 -2.47 17.21
C ASP A 77 22.12 -2.04 18.70
N GLY A 78 20.95 -2.09 19.38
CA GLY A 78 20.85 -1.70 20.79
C GLY A 78 20.92 -0.18 21.01
N GLU A 79 20.76 0.61 19.98
CA GLU A 79 20.72 2.08 20.08
C GLU A 79 19.49 2.54 20.87
N SER A 80 19.67 3.57 21.68
CA SER A 80 18.58 4.12 22.49
C SER A 80 17.60 4.95 21.64
N VAL A 81 16.33 4.87 21.99
CA VAL A 81 15.29 5.75 21.47
C VAL A 81 15.57 7.19 21.94
N PRO A 82 15.39 8.23 21.09
CA PRO A 82 15.53 9.62 21.50
C PRO A 82 14.64 9.96 22.70
N GLU A 83 15.18 10.69 23.68
CA GLU A 83 14.46 11.02 24.94
C GLU A 83 13.17 11.83 24.72
N ASP A 84 13.16 12.62 23.63
CA ASP A 84 12.04 13.48 23.26
C ASP A 84 11.09 12.84 22.23
N PHE A 85 11.26 11.53 21.93
CA PHE A 85 10.39 10.81 21.00
C PHE A 85 9.11 10.31 21.67
N THR A 86 7.97 10.53 21.01
CA THR A 86 6.64 10.16 21.50
C THR A 86 5.82 9.30 20.53
N GLY A 87 6.44 8.85 19.41
CA GLY A 87 5.80 8.00 18.40
C GLY A 87 5.82 6.51 18.77
N GLN A 88 5.56 5.67 17.79
CA GLN A 88 5.67 4.23 17.92
C GLN A 88 7.14 3.77 17.87
N VAL A 89 7.49 2.75 18.64
CA VAL A 89 8.85 2.21 18.69
C VAL A 89 8.83 0.75 18.31
N LEU A 90 9.60 0.40 17.29
CA LEU A 90 9.93 -0.97 16.93
C LEU A 90 11.35 -1.27 17.43
N GLY A 91 11.49 -2.21 18.35
CA GLY A 91 12.76 -2.49 19.05
C GLY A 91 13.78 -3.28 18.22
N LYS A 92 13.38 -3.79 17.06
CA LYS A 92 14.18 -4.54 16.07
C LYS A 92 13.47 -4.47 14.72
N ASP A 93 14.09 -4.95 13.66
CA ASP A 93 13.38 -5.18 12.39
C ASP A 93 12.25 -6.19 12.61
N ALA A 94 11.08 -5.95 11.98
CA ALA A 94 9.89 -6.75 12.20
C ALA A 94 10.00 -8.12 11.54
N GLU A 95 9.73 -9.18 12.29
CA GLU A 95 9.68 -10.58 11.84
C GLU A 95 8.26 -11.17 11.93
N ARG A 96 7.35 -10.48 12.65
CA ARG A 96 5.98 -10.92 12.89
C ARG A 96 5.02 -9.75 12.69
N ILE A 97 4.38 -9.72 11.51
CA ILE A 97 3.57 -8.58 11.07
C ILE A 97 2.11 -9.01 10.93
N ILE A 98 1.19 -8.19 11.43
CA ILE A 98 -0.23 -8.29 11.12
C ILE A 98 -0.57 -7.25 10.06
N CYS A 99 -1.15 -7.67 8.95
CA CYS A 99 -1.53 -6.84 7.82
C CYS A 99 -3.05 -6.61 7.82
N MET A 100 -3.48 -5.37 8.02
CA MET A 100 -4.91 -5.02 8.00
C MET A 100 -5.42 -4.72 6.58
N SER A 101 -4.55 -4.71 5.56
CA SER A 101 -4.89 -4.60 4.14
C SER A 101 -4.15 -5.65 3.32
N SER A 102 -4.78 -6.15 2.25
CA SER A 102 -4.13 -7.04 1.28
C SER A 102 -3.00 -6.38 0.51
N THR A 103 -3.03 -5.05 0.34
CA THR A 103 -1.93 -4.30 -0.28
C THR A 103 -0.63 -4.39 0.51
N HIS A 104 -0.71 -4.46 1.85
CA HIS A 104 0.45 -4.65 2.71
C HIS A 104 1.12 -6.01 2.47
N ILE A 105 0.30 -7.06 2.27
CA ILE A 105 0.78 -8.41 1.96
C ILE A 105 1.52 -8.39 0.62
N ALA A 106 0.92 -7.79 -0.41
CA ALA A 106 1.52 -7.70 -1.73
C ALA A 106 2.86 -6.94 -1.74
N MET A 107 2.99 -5.90 -0.91
CA MET A 107 4.25 -5.15 -0.76
C MET A 107 5.32 -5.98 -0.08
N LEU A 108 4.97 -6.77 0.95
CA LEU A 108 5.90 -7.67 1.62
C LEU A 108 6.29 -8.85 0.72
N ASP A 109 5.33 -9.41 -0.02
CA ASP A 109 5.57 -10.48 -0.99
C ASP A 109 6.53 -10.03 -2.10
N ALA A 110 6.38 -8.80 -2.59
CA ALA A 110 7.25 -8.25 -3.64
C ALA A 110 8.75 -8.18 -3.27
N ILE A 111 9.06 -8.26 -1.98
CA ILE A 111 10.43 -8.26 -1.43
C ILE A 111 10.79 -9.60 -0.75
N ASP A 112 10.05 -10.67 -1.03
CA ASP A 112 10.23 -12.02 -0.47
C ASP A 112 10.11 -12.06 1.08
N GLU A 113 9.31 -11.15 1.69
CA GLU A 113 9.08 -11.05 3.14
C GLU A 113 7.63 -11.40 3.55
N ASP A 114 6.85 -12.07 2.71
CA ASP A 114 5.49 -12.55 3.02
C ASP A 114 5.46 -13.48 4.24
N ARG A 115 6.56 -14.19 4.52
CA ARG A 115 6.69 -15.07 5.69
C ARG A 115 6.63 -14.34 7.03
N CYS A 116 6.92 -13.04 7.05
CA CYS A 116 6.74 -12.20 8.23
C CYS A 116 5.26 -12.01 8.59
N VAL A 117 4.33 -12.24 7.64
CA VAL A 117 2.90 -12.09 7.86
C VAL A 117 2.37 -13.25 8.72
N VAL A 118 2.00 -12.93 9.97
CA VAL A 118 1.46 -13.88 10.94
C VAL A 118 -0.05 -13.73 11.15
N GLY A 119 -0.63 -12.60 10.73
CA GLY A 119 -2.05 -12.33 10.82
C GLY A 119 -2.53 -11.37 9.73
N VAL A 120 -3.78 -11.51 9.35
CA VAL A 120 -4.42 -10.71 8.30
C VAL A 120 -5.85 -10.35 8.68
N SER A 121 -6.41 -9.37 7.99
CA SER A 121 -7.84 -9.05 8.03
C SER A 121 -8.54 -9.78 6.88
N GLY A 122 -9.41 -10.76 7.20
CA GLY A 122 -10.25 -11.44 6.22
C GLY A 122 -9.49 -12.38 5.28
N ILE A 123 -8.88 -13.42 5.84
CA ILE A 123 -8.03 -14.39 5.11
C ILE A 123 -8.68 -15.01 3.88
N ASP A 124 -10.01 -15.16 3.86
CA ASP A 124 -10.74 -15.74 2.72
C ASP A 124 -10.63 -14.85 1.47
N TYR A 125 -10.47 -13.53 1.64
CA TYR A 125 -10.36 -12.56 0.55
C TYR A 125 -8.92 -12.28 0.11
N ILE A 126 -7.92 -12.88 0.76
CA ILE A 126 -6.52 -12.76 0.35
C ILE A 126 -6.28 -13.63 -0.88
N SER A 127 -5.68 -13.06 -1.92
CA SER A 127 -5.38 -13.74 -3.19
C SER A 127 -3.96 -14.31 -3.22
N ASN A 128 -3.07 -13.85 -2.35
CA ASN A 128 -1.68 -14.28 -2.29
C ASN A 128 -1.58 -15.79 -2.07
N PRO A 129 -0.93 -16.55 -2.99
CA PRO A 129 -0.91 -18.01 -2.94
C PRO A 129 -0.13 -18.56 -1.74
N ASP A 130 0.93 -17.87 -1.28
CA ASP A 130 1.75 -18.32 -0.16
C ASP A 130 1.01 -18.15 1.17
N ILE A 131 0.27 -17.05 1.34
CA ILE A 131 -0.64 -16.87 2.48
C ILE A 131 -1.73 -17.95 2.46
N GLN A 132 -2.35 -18.23 1.31
CA GLN A 132 -3.38 -19.26 1.20
C GLN A 132 -2.83 -20.67 1.45
N ALA A 133 -1.61 -20.98 1.01
CA ALA A 133 -0.98 -22.27 1.25
C ALA A 133 -0.72 -22.55 2.73
N ARG A 134 -0.51 -21.50 3.54
CA ARG A 134 -0.25 -21.60 4.99
C ARG A 134 -1.35 -20.97 5.85
N ARG A 135 -2.57 -20.86 5.31
CA ARG A 135 -3.70 -20.20 5.97
C ARG A 135 -4.02 -20.72 7.38
N ASP A 136 -3.75 -22.00 7.64
CA ASP A 136 -3.96 -22.60 8.97
C ASP A 136 -2.97 -22.07 10.04
N SER A 137 -1.89 -21.46 9.63
CA SER A 137 -0.87 -20.85 10.49
C SER A 137 -0.87 -19.32 10.48
N VAL A 138 -1.64 -18.70 9.61
CA VAL A 138 -1.87 -17.26 9.55
C VAL A 138 -3.20 -16.94 10.21
N GLY A 139 -3.19 -16.10 11.26
CA GLY A 139 -4.41 -15.77 12.00
C GLY A 139 -5.31 -14.80 11.21
N ASP A 140 -6.61 -15.10 11.13
CA ASP A 140 -7.59 -14.11 10.70
C ASP A 140 -8.04 -13.28 11.91
N VAL A 141 -7.50 -12.08 12.05
CA VAL A 141 -7.78 -11.21 13.19
C VAL A 141 -9.13 -10.47 13.07
N GLY A 142 -9.85 -10.68 11.96
CA GLY A 142 -11.13 -10.04 11.68
C GLY A 142 -10.97 -8.66 11.05
N TYR A 143 -12.08 -7.91 11.02
CA TYR A 143 -12.15 -6.60 10.38
C TYR A 143 -12.22 -5.48 11.42
N GLU A 144 -11.84 -4.28 11.03
CA GLU A 144 -12.01 -3.10 11.86
C GLU A 144 -13.45 -2.99 12.39
N GLY A 145 -13.56 -2.73 13.70
CA GLY A 145 -14.86 -2.78 14.41
C GLY A 145 -15.23 -4.14 14.99
N ASN A 146 -14.59 -5.25 14.57
CA ASN A 146 -14.78 -6.58 15.12
C ASN A 146 -13.48 -7.39 15.15
N ILE A 147 -12.46 -6.85 15.81
CA ILE A 147 -11.13 -7.48 15.90
C ILE A 147 -11.10 -8.51 17.03
N ASN A 148 -10.55 -9.68 16.72
CA ASN A 148 -10.22 -10.71 17.71
C ASN A 148 -8.87 -10.38 18.38
N TYR A 149 -8.90 -9.56 19.44
CA TYR A 149 -7.69 -9.17 20.17
C TYR A 149 -7.03 -10.32 20.92
N GLU A 150 -7.76 -11.38 21.29
CA GLU A 150 -7.16 -12.56 21.93
C GLU A 150 -6.27 -13.29 20.92
N LEU A 151 -6.76 -13.49 19.70
CA LEU A 151 -5.98 -14.07 18.62
C LEU A 151 -4.80 -13.16 18.25
N LEU A 152 -5.03 -11.84 18.10
CA LEU A 152 -4.01 -10.86 17.78
C LEU A 152 -2.83 -10.95 18.80
N LEU A 153 -3.13 -11.00 20.10
CA LEU A 153 -2.14 -11.16 21.15
C LEU A 153 -1.42 -12.52 21.06
N SER A 154 -2.14 -13.60 20.77
CA SER A 154 -1.55 -14.93 20.67
C SER A 154 -0.60 -15.08 19.49
N LEU A 155 -0.77 -14.25 18.46
CA LEU A 155 0.15 -14.17 17.32
C LEU A 155 1.46 -13.45 17.65
N ASP A 156 1.55 -12.78 18.80
CA ASP A 156 2.75 -12.08 19.27
C ASP A 156 3.40 -11.21 18.19
N PRO A 157 2.69 -10.22 17.64
CA PRO A 157 3.21 -9.42 16.54
C PRO A 157 4.24 -8.39 17.01
N ASP A 158 5.30 -8.21 16.23
CA ASP A 158 6.24 -7.08 16.39
C ASP A 158 5.61 -5.77 15.91
N LEU A 159 4.74 -5.84 14.87
CA LEU A 159 4.15 -4.68 14.21
C LEU A 159 2.76 -5.00 13.66
N VAL A 160 1.84 -4.03 13.76
CA VAL A 160 0.55 -4.05 13.05
C VAL A 160 0.56 -2.95 11.98
N LEU A 161 0.36 -3.32 10.71
CA LEU A 161 0.19 -2.36 9.63
C LEU A 161 -1.29 -1.99 9.51
N LEU A 162 -1.58 -0.71 9.73
CA LEU A 162 -2.93 -0.15 9.72
C LEU A 162 -3.18 0.67 8.44
N TYR A 163 -4.44 0.88 8.16
CA TYR A 163 -4.92 1.95 7.29
C TYR A 163 -6.06 2.68 7.99
N GLY A 164 -6.36 3.92 7.59
CA GLY A 164 -7.50 4.66 8.09
C GLY A 164 -8.27 5.23 6.90
N VAL A 165 -9.61 5.21 6.90
CA VAL A 165 -10.42 5.70 5.77
C VAL A 165 -10.99 7.09 6.04
N ASN A 166 -11.78 7.26 7.08
CA ASN A 166 -12.40 8.53 7.45
C ASN A 166 -11.96 8.99 8.85
N GLY A 167 -10.71 8.67 9.22
CA GLY A 167 -10.16 8.95 10.53
C GLY A 167 -9.12 7.90 10.92
N ALA A 168 -8.59 8.03 12.13
CA ALA A 168 -7.71 7.04 12.71
C ALA A 168 -8.42 5.69 12.87
N SER A 169 -7.66 4.60 12.73
CA SER A 169 -8.17 3.25 12.97
C SER A 169 -8.70 3.12 14.40
N SER A 170 -9.86 2.48 14.56
CA SER A 170 -10.43 2.16 15.87
C SER A 170 -9.54 1.22 16.71
N MET A 171 -8.57 0.55 16.08
CA MET A 171 -7.59 -0.33 16.73
C MET A 171 -6.52 0.45 17.51
N GLU A 172 -6.23 1.70 17.12
CA GLU A 172 -5.09 2.48 17.63
C GLU A 172 -5.06 2.56 19.17
N GLY A 173 -6.20 2.90 19.77
CA GLY A 173 -6.31 2.99 21.24
C GLY A 173 -5.99 1.67 21.93
N LYS A 174 -6.49 0.55 21.39
CA LYS A 174 -6.27 -0.78 21.98
C LYS A 174 -4.84 -1.29 21.76
N LEU A 175 -4.24 -1.03 20.61
CA LEU A 175 -2.84 -1.37 20.36
C LEU A 175 -1.89 -0.61 21.30
N LYS A 176 -2.15 0.68 21.54
CA LYS A 176 -1.40 1.47 22.55
C LYS A 176 -1.53 0.90 23.96
N GLU A 177 -2.74 0.53 24.37
CA GLU A 177 -2.99 -0.12 25.68
C GLU A 177 -2.21 -1.44 25.81
N LEU A 178 -2.13 -2.21 24.74
CA LEU A 178 -1.43 -3.49 24.70
C LEU A 178 0.08 -3.35 24.45
N ASN A 179 0.59 -2.14 24.24
CA ASN A 179 1.98 -1.85 23.87
C ASN A 179 2.44 -2.59 22.59
N ILE A 180 1.54 -2.74 21.61
CA ILE A 180 1.86 -3.32 20.30
C ILE A 180 2.13 -2.18 19.33
N PRO A 181 3.33 -2.09 18.74
CA PRO A 181 3.67 -1.08 17.75
C PRO A 181 2.77 -1.19 16.51
N PHE A 182 2.46 -0.05 15.91
CA PHE A 182 1.73 -0.01 14.65
C PHE A 182 2.25 1.10 13.74
N MET A 183 2.05 0.93 12.45
CA MET A 183 2.35 1.93 11.42
C MET A 183 1.16 2.06 10.47
N TYR A 184 0.80 3.29 10.14
CA TYR A 184 -0.15 3.55 9.06
C TYR A 184 0.54 3.42 7.71
N VAL A 185 -0.14 2.78 6.76
CA VAL A 185 0.26 2.69 5.36
C VAL A 185 -0.77 3.46 4.55
N GLY A 186 -0.34 4.56 3.95
CA GLY A 186 -1.21 5.51 3.24
C GLY A 186 -1.22 5.30 1.72
N ASP A 187 -0.89 4.11 1.23
CA ASP A 187 -0.78 3.81 -0.20
C ASP A 187 -2.05 4.17 -0.99
N TYR A 188 -3.21 3.97 -0.39
CA TYR A 188 -4.50 4.24 -1.03
C TYR A 188 -4.78 5.75 -1.25
N LEU A 189 -4.06 6.63 -0.55
CA LEU A 189 -4.17 8.09 -0.66
C LEU A 189 -3.32 8.66 -1.80
N GLU A 190 -2.36 7.88 -2.29
CA GLU A 190 -1.49 8.34 -3.37
C GLU A 190 -2.27 8.51 -4.67
N GLU A 191 -2.13 9.67 -5.28
CA GLU A 191 -2.74 9.97 -6.57
C GLU A 191 -2.01 9.29 -7.73
N SER A 192 -0.72 9.00 -7.56
CA SER A 192 0.11 8.34 -8.56
C SER A 192 0.11 6.82 -8.40
N PRO A 193 -0.11 6.04 -9.47
CA PRO A 193 0.08 4.59 -9.43
C PRO A 193 1.50 4.18 -9.01
N LEU A 194 2.51 4.96 -9.39
CA LEU A 194 3.89 4.74 -8.96
C LEU A 194 4.08 5.10 -7.49
N GLY A 195 3.43 6.17 -7.00
CA GLY A 195 3.45 6.53 -5.57
C GLY A 195 2.86 5.44 -4.70
N LYS A 196 1.74 4.82 -5.12
CA LYS A 196 1.18 3.66 -4.42
C LYS A 196 2.19 2.52 -4.33
N ALA A 197 2.85 2.18 -5.42
CA ALA A 197 3.84 1.10 -5.46
C ALA A 197 5.08 1.40 -4.62
N GLU A 198 5.48 2.67 -4.51
CA GLU A 198 6.69 3.08 -3.78
C GLU A 198 6.61 2.83 -2.26
N TRP A 199 5.39 2.69 -1.71
CA TRP A 199 5.20 2.31 -0.31
C TRP A 199 5.83 0.97 0.06
N LEU A 200 6.10 0.09 -0.94
CA LEU A 200 6.83 -1.15 -0.68
C LEU A 200 8.21 -0.89 -0.04
N VAL A 201 8.83 0.28 -0.32
CA VAL A 201 10.13 0.64 0.28
C VAL A 201 9.98 0.97 1.77
N ALA A 202 8.86 1.58 2.19
CA ALA A 202 8.57 1.79 3.61
C ALA A 202 8.37 0.45 4.35
N LEU A 203 7.68 -0.52 3.71
CA LEU A 203 7.50 -1.85 4.28
C LEU A 203 8.82 -2.66 4.29
N ALA A 204 9.65 -2.48 3.26
CA ALA A 204 11.00 -3.03 3.25
C ALA A 204 11.88 -2.47 4.38
N GLU A 205 11.72 -1.18 4.73
CA GLU A 205 12.46 -0.60 5.86
C GLU A 205 12.08 -1.25 7.19
N VAL A 206 10.80 -1.52 7.45
CA VAL A 206 10.37 -2.13 8.72
C VAL A 206 10.83 -3.57 8.88
N THR A 207 11.14 -4.28 7.79
CA THR A 207 11.71 -5.64 7.80
C THR A 207 13.23 -5.65 7.64
N GLY A 208 13.89 -4.48 7.61
CA GLY A 208 15.34 -4.36 7.41
C GLY A 208 15.82 -4.66 5.99
N LYS A 209 14.88 -4.68 5.01
CA LYS A 209 15.13 -5.04 3.60
C LYS A 209 15.03 -3.82 2.65
N ARG A 210 15.25 -2.60 3.15
CA ARG A 210 15.11 -1.39 2.34
C ARG A 210 15.89 -1.44 1.03
N THR A 211 17.13 -1.92 1.05
CA THR A 211 17.94 -2.01 -0.18
C THR A 211 17.32 -2.93 -1.23
N GLU A 212 16.70 -4.02 -0.81
CA GLU A 212 15.96 -4.94 -1.66
C GLU A 212 14.69 -4.25 -2.20
N GLY A 213 13.95 -3.55 -1.33
CA GLY A 213 12.77 -2.78 -1.71
C GLY A 213 13.09 -1.69 -2.73
N GLU A 214 14.17 -0.93 -2.54
CA GLU A 214 14.64 0.06 -3.51
C GLU A 214 14.95 -0.57 -4.88
N LYS A 215 15.58 -1.75 -4.91
CA LYS A 215 15.87 -2.47 -6.16
C LYS A 215 14.60 -2.95 -6.86
N VAL A 216 13.67 -3.54 -6.12
CA VAL A 216 12.39 -4.00 -6.66
C VAL A 216 11.61 -2.82 -7.23
N PHE A 217 11.54 -1.72 -6.47
CA PHE A 217 10.82 -0.53 -6.93
C PHE A 217 11.47 0.13 -8.15
N ALA A 218 12.80 0.18 -8.24
CA ALA A 218 13.51 0.89 -9.30
C ALA A 218 13.11 0.45 -10.73
N ASP A 219 12.75 -0.82 -10.93
CA ASP A 219 12.35 -1.36 -12.22
C ASP A 219 10.90 -1.03 -12.62
N ILE A 220 10.03 -0.76 -11.64
CA ILE A 220 8.60 -0.50 -11.86
C ILE A 220 8.40 0.80 -12.68
N PRO A 221 8.96 1.97 -12.27
CA PRO A 221 8.84 3.20 -13.05
C PRO A 221 9.44 3.10 -14.45
N VAL A 222 10.50 2.33 -14.63
CA VAL A 222 11.14 2.13 -15.94
C VAL A 222 10.15 1.49 -16.91
N ARG A 223 9.51 0.37 -16.50
CA ARG A 223 8.53 -0.33 -17.34
C ARG A 223 7.27 0.51 -17.56
N TYR A 224 6.76 1.12 -16.50
CA TYR A 224 5.57 1.98 -16.55
C TYR A 224 5.76 3.14 -17.51
N ASN A 225 6.83 3.93 -17.32
CA ASN A 225 7.08 5.14 -18.13
C ASN A 225 7.46 4.80 -19.59
N ALA A 226 8.10 3.67 -19.85
CA ALA A 226 8.36 3.21 -21.22
C ALA A 226 7.05 2.94 -21.98
N LEU A 227 6.08 2.28 -21.31
CA LEU A 227 4.78 2.02 -21.93
C LEU A 227 3.96 3.30 -22.10
N LYS A 228 3.88 4.16 -21.09
CA LYS A 228 3.24 5.47 -21.16
C LYS A 228 3.80 6.32 -22.31
N LYS A 229 5.13 6.34 -22.47
CA LYS A 229 5.78 7.05 -23.57
C LYS A 229 5.36 6.47 -24.94
N ARG A 230 5.32 5.15 -25.06
CA ARG A 230 4.90 4.47 -26.29
C ARG A 230 3.47 4.86 -26.69
N VAL A 231 2.54 4.95 -25.73
CA VAL A 231 1.16 5.42 -25.95
C VAL A 231 1.16 6.87 -26.43
N THR A 232 1.91 7.74 -25.74
CA THR A 232 2.01 9.16 -26.11
C THR A 232 2.57 9.38 -27.50
N ASP A 233 3.63 8.63 -27.86
CA ASP A 233 4.29 8.73 -29.18
C ASP A 233 3.39 8.21 -30.32
N ALA A 234 2.48 7.28 -30.04
CA ALA A 234 1.55 6.74 -31.03
C ALA A 234 0.49 7.74 -31.48
N ALA A 235 0.20 8.76 -30.66
CA ALA A 235 -0.74 9.85 -30.95
C ALA A 235 -2.11 9.38 -31.49
N ILE A 236 -2.65 8.31 -30.88
CA ILE A 236 -3.93 7.70 -31.25
C ILE A 236 -5.08 8.41 -30.52
N ASP A 237 -6.27 8.42 -31.11
CA ASP A 237 -7.45 9.00 -30.49
C ASP A 237 -7.81 8.30 -29.17
N ALA A 238 -8.05 9.08 -28.12
CA ALA A 238 -8.37 8.58 -26.80
C ALA A 238 -9.83 8.12 -26.72
N PRO A 239 -10.13 6.83 -26.46
CA PRO A 239 -11.49 6.40 -26.21
C PRO A 239 -12.02 6.96 -24.90
N SER A 240 -13.30 7.37 -24.89
CA SER A 240 -13.98 7.86 -23.71
C SER A 240 -14.39 6.71 -22.77
N VAL A 241 -14.18 6.88 -21.46
CA VAL A 241 -14.27 5.79 -20.46
C VAL A 241 -15.19 6.17 -19.31
N MET A 242 -16.18 5.31 -19.02
CA MET A 242 -16.99 5.34 -17.79
C MET A 242 -16.44 4.31 -16.78
N LEU A 243 -16.48 4.66 -15.50
CA LEU A 243 -16.03 3.80 -14.40
C LEU A 243 -17.18 3.43 -13.46
N ASN A 244 -17.05 2.28 -12.82
CA ASN A 244 -17.88 1.77 -11.73
C ASN A 244 -19.30 1.36 -12.15
N THR A 245 -20.14 1.07 -11.16
CA THR A 245 -21.58 0.75 -11.28
C THR A 245 -22.34 1.52 -10.21
N PRO A 246 -23.67 1.64 -10.32
CA PRO A 246 -24.49 2.26 -9.29
C PRO A 246 -24.32 1.55 -7.93
N TYR A 247 -24.39 2.31 -6.87
CA TYR A 247 -24.59 1.83 -5.51
C TYR A 247 -25.83 2.50 -4.92
N GLY A 248 -26.92 1.74 -4.78
CA GLY A 248 -28.22 2.30 -4.50
C GLY A 248 -28.67 3.27 -5.60
N ASP A 249 -29.08 4.48 -5.20
CA ASP A 249 -29.54 5.52 -6.11
C ASP A 249 -28.42 6.47 -6.59
N ASN A 250 -27.18 6.16 -6.26
CA ASN A 250 -26.04 7.01 -6.59
C ASN A 250 -25.02 6.25 -7.45
N TRP A 251 -24.25 7.02 -8.22
CA TRP A 251 -23.07 6.55 -8.93
C TRP A 251 -21.85 7.32 -8.43
N PHE A 252 -20.89 6.63 -7.84
CA PHE A 252 -19.70 7.27 -7.28
C PHE A 252 -18.63 7.44 -8.35
N MET A 253 -18.37 8.69 -8.71
CA MET A 253 -17.40 9.07 -9.73
C MET A 253 -16.06 9.41 -9.09
N PRO A 254 -14.97 8.67 -9.40
CA PRO A 254 -13.63 9.02 -8.96
C PRO A 254 -13.22 10.44 -9.29
N SER A 255 -12.29 11.00 -8.53
CA SER A 255 -11.65 12.28 -8.88
C SER A 255 -10.83 12.15 -10.17
N THR A 256 -10.74 13.28 -10.92
CA THR A 256 -9.81 13.39 -12.06
C THR A 256 -8.34 13.23 -11.68
N GLU A 257 -8.02 13.47 -10.41
CA GLU A 257 -6.67 13.33 -9.83
C GLU A 257 -6.43 11.96 -9.20
N SER A 258 -7.46 11.09 -9.15
CA SER A 258 -7.30 9.75 -8.58
C SER A 258 -6.34 8.88 -9.40
N TYR A 259 -5.70 7.92 -8.73
CA TYR A 259 -4.76 7.01 -9.39
C TYR A 259 -5.40 6.26 -10.58
N VAL A 260 -6.69 5.91 -10.50
CA VAL A 260 -7.39 5.22 -11.60
C VAL A 260 -7.63 6.15 -12.80
N ALA A 261 -7.96 7.42 -12.56
CA ALA A 261 -8.09 8.41 -13.64
C ALA A 261 -6.72 8.68 -14.30
N ARG A 262 -5.64 8.72 -13.52
CA ARG A 262 -4.27 8.83 -14.05
C ARG A 262 -3.86 7.60 -14.86
N LEU A 263 -4.18 6.39 -14.41
CA LEU A 263 -3.95 5.16 -15.18
C LEU A 263 -4.67 5.20 -16.54
N ILE A 264 -5.95 5.60 -16.57
CA ILE A 264 -6.72 5.75 -17.81
C ILE A 264 -6.03 6.75 -18.74
N LYS A 265 -5.65 7.91 -18.23
CA LYS A 265 -4.96 8.94 -19.01
C LYS A 265 -3.61 8.45 -19.54
N ASP A 266 -2.80 7.80 -18.69
CA ASP A 266 -1.48 7.30 -19.04
C ASP A 266 -1.56 6.14 -20.05
N ALA A 267 -2.68 5.39 -20.06
CA ALA A 267 -3.01 4.38 -21.05
C ALA A 267 -3.61 4.95 -22.35
N GLY A 268 -3.77 6.27 -22.48
CA GLY A 268 -4.33 6.91 -23.67
C GLY A 268 -5.86 6.91 -23.73
N GLY A 269 -6.56 6.72 -22.60
CA GLY A 269 -8.01 6.86 -22.50
C GLY A 269 -8.43 8.24 -21.97
N ASP A 270 -9.71 8.57 -22.15
CA ASP A 270 -10.32 9.81 -21.67
C ASP A 270 -11.43 9.51 -20.64
N TYR A 271 -11.14 9.67 -19.35
CA TYR A 271 -12.12 9.51 -18.28
C TYR A 271 -13.23 10.56 -18.44
N ILE A 272 -14.48 10.12 -18.58
CA ILE A 272 -15.60 10.99 -19.00
C ILE A 272 -15.97 12.06 -17.97
N TYR A 273 -15.87 11.77 -16.65
CA TYR A 273 -16.34 12.69 -15.62
C TYR A 273 -15.24 13.68 -15.21
N LYS A 274 -15.48 14.98 -15.53
CA LYS A 274 -14.49 16.05 -15.32
C LYS A 274 -14.82 16.98 -14.14
N LYS A 275 -15.98 16.81 -13.49
CA LYS A 275 -16.45 17.77 -12.47
C LYS A 275 -15.87 17.50 -11.08
N ASN A 276 -15.35 16.31 -10.81
CA ASN A 276 -14.77 15.98 -9.52
C ASN A 276 -13.24 16.16 -9.54
N THR A 277 -12.76 17.24 -8.95
CA THR A 277 -11.33 17.55 -8.77
C THR A 277 -10.89 17.44 -7.30
N GLY A 278 -11.74 16.89 -6.43
CA GLY A 278 -11.45 16.68 -5.01
C GLY A 278 -10.53 15.46 -4.78
N ASN A 279 -10.39 15.06 -3.54
CA ASN A 279 -9.57 13.91 -3.13
C ASN A 279 -10.38 12.62 -2.86
N ALA A 280 -11.69 12.66 -3.06
CA ALA A 280 -12.60 11.53 -2.87
C ALA A 280 -13.54 11.35 -4.07
N SER A 281 -14.16 10.16 -4.18
CA SER A 281 -15.24 9.95 -5.14
C SER A 281 -16.45 10.79 -4.77
N ALA A 282 -17.10 11.41 -5.79
CA ALA A 282 -18.30 12.21 -5.64
C ALA A 282 -19.54 11.46 -6.15
N PRO A 283 -20.66 11.45 -5.43
CA PRO A 283 -21.90 10.86 -5.91
C PRO A 283 -22.53 11.75 -7.00
N ILE A 284 -23.07 11.11 -8.04
CA ILE A 284 -23.99 11.69 -9.02
C ILE A 284 -25.26 10.86 -9.03
N ASP A 285 -26.38 11.45 -9.50
CA ASP A 285 -27.60 10.70 -9.67
C ASP A 285 -27.56 9.77 -10.90
N LEU A 286 -28.50 8.84 -10.99
CA LEU A 286 -28.54 7.86 -12.06
C LEU A 286 -28.92 8.46 -13.42
N GLU A 287 -29.55 9.63 -13.47
CA GLU A 287 -29.90 10.31 -14.73
C GLU A 287 -28.65 10.93 -15.34
N GLU A 288 -27.85 11.65 -14.55
CA GLU A 288 -26.54 12.17 -14.99
C GLU A 288 -25.61 11.02 -15.39
N ALA A 289 -25.56 9.94 -14.59
CA ALA A 289 -24.76 8.76 -14.90
C ALA A 289 -25.15 8.12 -16.23
N TYR A 290 -26.47 8.01 -16.52
CA TYR A 290 -26.98 7.46 -17.77
C TYR A 290 -26.60 8.34 -18.98
N LEU A 291 -26.72 9.67 -18.84
CA LEU A 291 -26.32 10.59 -19.89
C LEU A 291 -24.82 10.45 -20.22
N LEU A 292 -23.97 10.31 -19.22
CA LEU A 292 -22.54 10.08 -19.41
C LEU A 292 -22.28 8.70 -20.05
N ALA A 293 -22.86 7.63 -19.51
CA ALA A 293 -22.69 6.27 -20.02
C ALA A 293 -23.18 6.10 -21.48
N SER A 294 -24.16 6.91 -21.91
CA SER A 294 -24.67 6.91 -23.29
C SER A 294 -23.68 7.48 -24.31
N GLN A 295 -22.68 8.24 -23.86
CA GLN A 295 -21.72 8.96 -24.70
C GLN A 295 -20.36 8.27 -24.79
N VAL A 296 -20.06 7.31 -23.87
CA VAL A 296 -18.75 6.69 -23.79
C VAL A 296 -18.54 5.56 -24.78
N ASP A 297 -17.27 5.35 -25.10
CA ASP A 297 -16.83 4.24 -25.93
C ASP A 297 -16.69 2.94 -25.11
N MET A 298 -16.26 3.07 -23.85
CA MET A 298 -15.92 1.92 -22.99
C MET A 298 -16.44 2.09 -21.57
N TRP A 299 -16.79 0.96 -20.94
CA TRP A 299 -17.22 0.90 -19.55
C TRP A 299 -16.33 -0.07 -18.77
N LEU A 300 -15.68 0.42 -17.72
CA LEU A 300 -14.73 -0.34 -16.90
C LEU A 300 -15.20 -0.44 -15.45
N HIS A 301 -14.64 -1.44 -14.71
CA HIS A 301 -14.87 -1.64 -13.27
C HIS A 301 -16.33 -1.88 -12.93
N VAL A 302 -16.92 -2.85 -13.59
CA VAL A 302 -18.37 -3.12 -13.49
C VAL A 302 -18.74 -4.00 -12.28
N GLY A 303 -18.12 -3.74 -11.15
CA GLY A 303 -18.42 -4.39 -9.87
C GLY A 303 -18.11 -5.89 -9.86
N MET A 304 -19.06 -6.70 -9.40
CA MET A 304 -18.87 -8.15 -9.29
C MET A 304 -19.22 -8.93 -10.57
N ALA A 305 -19.71 -8.24 -11.61
CA ALA A 305 -20.16 -8.90 -12.83
C ALA A 305 -19.01 -9.62 -13.56
N ASN A 306 -19.23 -10.85 -13.95
CA ASN A 306 -18.34 -11.70 -14.72
C ASN A 306 -18.77 -11.84 -16.18
N THR A 307 -20.06 -11.58 -16.46
CA THR A 307 -20.68 -11.66 -17.78
C THR A 307 -21.54 -10.43 -18.05
N LEU A 308 -21.85 -10.18 -19.34
CA LEU A 308 -22.81 -9.13 -19.71
C LEU A 308 -24.23 -9.40 -19.17
N ASP A 309 -24.62 -10.68 -19.03
CA ASP A 309 -25.93 -11.04 -18.47
C ASP A 309 -26.01 -10.73 -16.97
N GLU A 310 -24.94 -10.99 -16.20
CA GLU A 310 -24.86 -10.58 -14.79
C GLU A 310 -24.92 -9.05 -14.65
N LEU A 311 -24.21 -8.32 -15.51
CA LEU A 311 -24.24 -6.87 -15.52
C LEU A 311 -25.63 -6.33 -15.91
N ARG A 312 -26.29 -6.97 -16.90
CA ARG A 312 -27.67 -6.65 -17.29
C ARG A 312 -28.65 -6.82 -16.13
N ALA A 313 -28.49 -7.88 -15.34
CA ALA A 313 -29.32 -8.12 -14.18
C ALA A 313 -29.07 -7.07 -13.07
N ALA A 314 -27.82 -6.67 -12.87
CA ALA A 314 -27.43 -5.68 -11.84
C ALA A 314 -27.78 -4.24 -12.24
N CYS A 315 -27.62 -3.88 -13.53
CA CYS A 315 -27.73 -2.50 -14.03
C CYS A 315 -28.64 -2.44 -15.28
N PRO A 316 -29.93 -2.88 -15.24
CA PRO A 316 -30.76 -3.03 -16.42
C PRO A 316 -30.98 -1.72 -17.22
N LYS A 317 -30.99 -0.57 -16.55
CA LYS A 317 -31.16 0.75 -17.18
C LYS A 317 -30.00 1.17 -18.08
N PHE A 318 -28.82 0.53 -17.95
CA PHE A 318 -27.59 0.90 -18.68
C PHE A 318 -27.27 -0.07 -19.84
N THR A 319 -28.13 -1.05 -20.12
CA THR A 319 -27.88 -2.09 -21.11
C THR A 319 -28.11 -1.66 -22.56
N ASP A 320 -28.75 -0.52 -22.77
CA ASP A 320 -28.97 0.07 -24.09
C ASP A 320 -27.88 1.09 -24.48
N THR A 321 -26.88 1.32 -23.60
CA THR A 321 -25.73 2.17 -23.92
C THR A 321 -24.88 1.57 -25.05
N ARG A 322 -24.20 2.43 -25.81
CA ARG A 322 -23.38 1.99 -26.95
C ARG A 322 -22.28 1.01 -26.55
N CYS A 323 -21.55 1.33 -25.48
CA CYS A 323 -20.47 0.48 -24.99
C CYS A 323 -20.98 -0.92 -24.59
N PHE A 324 -22.14 -1.02 -23.92
CA PHE A 324 -22.73 -2.29 -23.55
C PHE A 324 -23.14 -3.12 -24.77
N ARG A 325 -23.90 -2.52 -25.72
CA ARG A 325 -24.37 -3.22 -26.94
C ARG A 325 -23.22 -3.71 -27.82
N ASN A 326 -22.11 -2.99 -27.85
CA ASN A 326 -20.94 -3.33 -28.65
C ASN A 326 -19.97 -4.27 -27.90
N GLY A 327 -20.25 -4.63 -26.64
CA GLY A 327 -19.40 -5.47 -25.84
C GLY A 327 -18.11 -4.81 -25.36
N TYR A 328 -18.02 -3.47 -25.39
CA TYR A 328 -16.87 -2.72 -24.88
C TYR A 328 -17.00 -2.49 -23.37
N VAL A 329 -17.18 -3.60 -22.64
CA VAL A 329 -17.29 -3.64 -21.19
C VAL A 329 -16.19 -4.54 -20.64
N TYR A 330 -15.41 -3.98 -19.74
CA TYR A 330 -14.27 -4.68 -19.13
C TYR A 330 -14.34 -4.59 -17.62
N ASN A 331 -13.87 -5.65 -16.95
CA ASN A 331 -13.80 -5.66 -15.51
C ASN A 331 -12.39 -6.03 -15.03
N ASN A 332 -12.02 -5.51 -13.86
CA ASN A 332 -10.72 -5.72 -13.22
C ASN A 332 -10.69 -6.97 -12.33
N ASN A 333 -11.54 -7.95 -12.59
CA ASN A 333 -11.72 -9.16 -11.80
C ASN A 333 -11.29 -10.44 -12.54
N ALA A 334 -10.28 -10.36 -13.41
CA ALA A 334 -9.75 -11.53 -14.09
C ALA A 334 -9.11 -12.54 -13.11
N ARG A 335 -8.59 -12.05 -11.98
CA ARG A 335 -7.90 -12.85 -10.96
C ARG A 335 -8.64 -12.70 -9.63
N THR A 336 -9.69 -13.51 -9.48
CA THR A 336 -10.46 -13.58 -8.22
C THR A 336 -10.39 -14.99 -7.64
N ASN A 337 -10.29 -15.10 -6.32
CA ASN A 337 -10.41 -16.37 -5.63
C ASN A 337 -11.88 -16.78 -5.43
N ALA A 338 -12.14 -17.99 -4.90
CA ALA A 338 -13.49 -18.53 -4.73
C ALA A 338 -14.37 -17.73 -3.75
N ALA A 339 -13.77 -17.00 -2.81
CA ALA A 339 -14.49 -16.15 -1.86
C ALA A 339 -14.76 -14.73 -2.41
N GLY A 340 -14.23 -14.39 -3.59
CA GLY A 340 -14.37 -13.07 -4.21
C GLY A 340 -13.22 -12.11 -3.92
N GLY A 341 -12.15 -12.59 -3.25
CA GLY A 341 -10.90 -11.83 -3.14
C GLY A 341 -10.35 -11.52 -4.52
N ASN A 342 -9.98 -10.29 -4.77
CA ASN A 342 -9.60 -9.81 -6.10
C ASN A 342 -8.16 -9.27 -6.09
N ASP A 343 -7.29 -9.94 -6.82
CA ASP A 343 -5.87 -9.65 -6.92
C ASP A 343 -5.55 -8.25 -7.51
N TYR A 344 -6.49 -7.65 -8.23
CA TYR A 344 -6.39 -6.25 -8.64
C TYR A 344 -6.30 -5.29 -7.43
N TYR A 345 -6.94 -5.61 -6.31
CA TYR A 345 -6.86 -4.82 -5.07
C TYR A 345 -5.75 -5.29 -4.12
N GLU A 346 -4.95 -6.26 -4.55
CA GLU A 346 -3.82 -6.82 -3.80
C GLU A 346 -2.52 -6.64 -4.59
N ALA A 347 -2.13 -7.58 -5.44
CA ALA A 347 -0.84 -7.54 -6.14
C ALA A 347 -0.71 -6.42 -7.18
N ALA A 348 -1.81 -5.86 -7.70
CA ALA A 348 -1.70 -4.76 -8.66
C ALA A 348 -1.09 -3.48 -8.05
N VAL A 349 -1.09 -3.32 -6.73
CA VAL A 349 -0.46 -2.17 -6.07
C VAL A 349 1.03 -2.07 -6.37
N VAL A 350 1.72 -3.20 -6.44
CA VAL A 350 3.16 -3.29 -6.77
C VAL A 350 3.43 -3.61 -8.24
N ASN A 351 2.38 -3.73 -9.06
CA ASN A 351 2.45 -4.00 -10.50
C ASN A 351 1.66 -2.97 -11.33
N PRO A 352 1.81 -1.65 -11.11
CA PRO A 352 1.07 -0.64 -11.86
C PRO A 352 1.40 -0.65 -13.35
N ASP A 353 2.58 -1.12 -13.75
CA ASP A 353 2.98 -1.31 -15.14
C ASP A 353 2.14 -2.40 -15.83
N LEU A 354 1.79 -3.49 -15.14
CA LEU A 354 0.90 -4.52 -15.68
C LEU A 354 -0.55 -4.02 -15.78
N VAL A 355 -1.01 -3.24 -14.81
CA VAL A 355 -2.33 -2.58 -14.87
C VAL A 355 -2.39 -1.61 -16.05
N LEU A 356 -1.36 -0.78 -16.22
CA LEU A 356 -1.24 0.13 -17.36
C LEU A 356 -1.25 -0.64 -18.68
N ARG A 357 -0.53 -1.76 -18.75
CA ARG A 357 -0.47 -2.61 -19.94
C ARG A 357 -1.84 -3.17 -20.32
N ASP A 358 -2.60 -3.64 -19.35
CA ASP A 358 -3.96 -4.14 -19.57
C ASP A 358 -4.87 -3.02 -20.09
N LEU A 359 -4.80 -1.82 -19.52
CA LEU A 359 -5.56 -0.66 -19.99
C LEU A 359 -5.14 -0.23 -21.40
N VAL A 360 -3.84 -0.22 -21.71
CA VAL A 360 -3.36 0.05 -23.08
C VAL A 360 -3.90 -0.99 -24.05
N LYS A 361 -3.92 -2.27 -23.68
CA LYS A 361 -4.52 -3.33 -24.51
C LYS A 361 -6.01 -3.13 -24.73
N ILE A 362 -6.74 -2.61 -23.74
CA ILE A 362 -8.17 -2.28 -23.88
C ILE A 362 -8.37 -1.13 -24.84
N PHE A 363 -7.57 -0.07 -24.71
CA PHE A 363 -7.78 1.19 -25.47
C PHE A 363 -7.12 1.14 -26.85
N HIS A 364 -5.96 0.51 -26.97
CA HIS A 364 -5.08 0.49 -28.13
C HIS A 364 -4.48 -0.93 -28.32
N PRO A 365 -5.31 -1.92 -28.68
CA PRO A 365 -4.89 -3.33 -28.74
C PRO A 365 -3.72 -3.58 -29.70
N GLU A 366 -3.50 -2.69 -30.67
CA GLU A 366 -2.36 -2.74 -31.60
C GLU A 366 -1.00 -2.44 -30.92
N LEU A 367 -1.01 -1.80 -29.75
CA LEU A 367 0.19 -1.47 -29.01
C LEU A 367 0.64 -2.60 -28.07
N VAL A 368 -0.22 -3.55 -27.71
CA VAL A 368 0.07 -4.60 -26.71
C VAL A 368 -0.42 -5.95 -27.21
N ALA A 369 0.51 -6.89 -27.37
CA ALA A 369 0.22 -8.26 -27.81
C ALA A 369 -0.09 -9.22 -26.65
N GLU A 370 0.48 -8.97 -25.47
CA GLU A 370 0.39 -9.83 -24.29
C GLU A 370 -1.04 -9.98 -23.80
N ASP A 371 -1.34 -11.10 -23.14
CA ASP A 371 -2.65 -11.35 -22.56
C ASP A 371 -2.91 -10.48 -21.32
N PHE A 372 -4.20 -10.28 -21.01
CA PHE A 372 -4.60 -9.58 -19.80
C PHE A 372 -4.11 -10.27 -18.53
N VAL A 373 -3.74 -9.49 -17.53
CA VAL A 373 -3.39 -9.97 -16.20
C VAL A 373 -4.53 -9.73 -15.22
N TYR A 374 -4.99 -8.50 -15.11
CA TYR A 374 -5.99 -8.09 -14.13
C TYR A 374 -7.37 -7.85 -14.74
N TYR A 375 -7.42 -7.51 -16.02
CA TYR A 375 -8.67 -7.18 -16.70
C TYR A 375 -9.18 -8.36 -17.55
N LYS A 376 -10.47 -8.34 -17.79
CA LYS A 376 -11.12 -9.21 -18.78
C LYS A 376 -12.27 -8.47 -19.45
N GLN A 377 -12.55 -8.80 -20.71
CA GLN A 377 -13.76 -8.37 -21.40
C GLN A 377 -14.94 -9.22 -20.97
N LEU A 378 -16.06 -8.60 -20.63
CA LEU A 378 -17.31 -9.32 -20.36
C LEU A 378 -17.93 -9.81 -21.67
N LYS A 379 -18.41 -11.06 -21.64
CA LYS A 379 -19.08 -11.71 -22.77
C LYS A 379 -20.46 -12.22 -22.38
#